data_01be5e6da8b9d06e6417f234649a3df7
#
_entry.id   01be5e6da8b9d06e6417f234649a3df7
#
_cell.length_a   1.000
_cell.length_b   1.000
_cell.length_c   1.000
_cell.angle_alpha   90.00
_cell.angle_beta   90.00
_cell.angle_gamma   90.00
#
_symmetry.space_group_name_H-M   'P 1'
#
loop_
_entity.id
_entity.type
_entity.pdbx_description
1 polymer ?
#
loop_
_entity_poly.entity_id
_entity_poly.type
_entity_poly.pdbx_seq_one_letter_code
_entity_poly.pdbx_strand_id
1 'polypeptide(L)'
;MVAHQYFDNSFQPSVPAAPPASPPSPPPKRFRRGLLAAVAALTVAGGAGSGAIAAALVAHAAPSAAATPAAATAVQGTSLSSGTAESIYAQVSPGVVTITSTVGNGQAIGSGIVLDSRGDILTNAHVIAGARQMQVTLSTGQTVAATLVGSNSAADLAVIRISVPASSLHPVNLGNSGSVQVGDSVYAIGSPFGLSGTLTEGIVSNLNQGGAVSTGASQSGLIQTDAAINPGNSGGPLVNAAGQVIGINNSIESPVNGNVGVGFAIPINQVKQLLPALEGGSNL
;
A
#
# COMPACT_ATOMS: atom_id res chain seq x y z
N MET A 1 69.54 34.54 -4.93
CA MET A 1 68.97 34.42 -3.58
C MET A 1 67.40 34.39 -3.73
N VAL A 2 66.87 33.24 -3.72
CA VAL A 2 65.40 33.07 -3.83
C VAL A 2 64.96 32.29 -2.54
N ALA A 3 64.16 32.96 -1.74
CA ALA A 3 63.72 32.43 -0.45
C ALA A 3 62.58 31.42 -0.70
N HIS A 4 62.77 30.18 -0.23
CA HIS A 4 61.72 29.18 -0.12
C HIS A 4 60.86 29.52 1.10
N GLN A 5 59.55 29.81 0.83
CA GLN A 5 58.51 29.82 1.91
C GLN A 5 58.05 28.40 2.15
N TYR A 6 58.26 27.91 3.38
CA TYR A 6 57.68 26.69 3.93
C TYR A 6 56.21 26.92 4.23
N PHE A 7 55.36 26.14 3.60
CA PHE A 7 53.94 26.01 4.01
C PHE A 7 53.88 25.03 5.18
N ASP A 8 53.53 25.56 6.34
CA ASP A 8 53.19 24.77 7.54
C ASP A 8 51.80 24.18 7.35
N ASN A 9 51.73 22.84 7.22
CA ASN A 9 50.52 22.10 6.94
C ASN A 9 50.05 21.36 8.21
N SER A 10 49.68 22.11 9.26
CA SER A 10 49.15 21.55 10.52
C SER A 10 47.62 21.74 10.61
N PHE A 11 46.91 21.27 9.61
CA PHE A 11 45.46 21.15 9.70
C PHE A 11 45.11 19.71 10.13
N GLN A 12 44.98 19.48 11.46
CA GLN A 12 44.39 18.24 11.98
C GLN A 12 42.87 18.44 12.03
N PRO A 13 42.09 17.62 11.28
CA PRO A 13 40.64 17.65 11.45
C PRO A 13 40.28 17.12 12.83
N SER A 14 39.58 17.93 13.63
CA SER A 14 39.00 17.52 14.91
C SER A 14 37.90 16.46 14.66
N VAL A 15 38.11 15.26 15.18
CA VAL A 15 37.11 14.19 15.20
C VAL A 15 35.96 14.64 16.10
N PRO A 16 34.71 14.67 15.62
CA PRO A 16 33.56 14.98 16.44
C PRO A 16 33.44 13.94 17.58
N ALA A 17 33.19 14.41 18.81
CA ALA A 17 32.91 13.55 19.94
C ALA A 17 31.69 12.64 19.66
N ALA A 18 31.83 11.36 19.99
CA ALA A 18 30.73 10.41 19.88
C ALA A 18 29.52 10.88 20.70
N PRO A 19 28.28 10.75 20.21
CA PRO A 19 27.09 11.09 20.97
C PRO A 19 26.97 10.23 22.23
N PRO A 20 26.38 10.76 23.30
CA PRO A 20 26.22 10.01 24.55
C PRO A 20 25.34 8.78 24.33
N ALA A 21 25.69 7.66 24.95
CA ALA A 21 24.96 6.40 24.86
C ALA A 21 23.51 6.60 25.34
N SER A 22 22.57 6.09 24.56
CA SER A 22 21.15 6.11 24.89
C SER A 22 20.89 5.34 26.19
N PRO A 23 19.96 5.80 27.04
CA PRO A 23 19.60 5.08 28.25
C PRO A 23 18.99 3.71 27.92
N PRO A 24 19.21 2.69 28.79
CA PRO A 24 18.68 1.35 28.56
C PRO A 24 17.14 1.35 28.52
N SER A 25 16.57 0.61 27.59
CA SER A 25 15.13 0.45 27.44
C SER A 25 14.53 -0.18 28.70
N PRO A 26 13.34 0.27 29.16
CA PRO A 26 12.67 -0.36 30.29
C PRO A 26 12.28 -1.80 29.98
N PRO A 27 12.31 -2.73 30.95
CA PRO A 27 11.96 -4.12 30.72
C PRO A 27 10.49 -4.28 30.34
N PRO A 28 10.13 -5.27 29.48
CA PRO A 28 8.76 -5.49 29.05
C PRO A 28 7.86 -5.79 30.26
N LYS A 29 6.74 -5.06 30.37
CA LYS A 29 5.72 -5.32 31.39
C LYS A 29 5.12 -6.70 31.14
N ARG A 30 5.41 -7.66 32.00
CA ARG A 30 4.76 -8.97 32.03
C ARG A 30 3.30 -8.77 32.38
N PHE A 31 2.40 -8.87 31.42
CA PHE A 31 0.98 -9.01 31.67
C PHE A 31 0.75 -10.32 32.42
N ARG A 32 0.36 -10.22 33.68
CA ARG A 32 -0.11 -11.35 34.49
C ARG A 32 -1.40 -11.89 33.82
N ARG A 33 -1.28 -13.02 33.14
CA ARG A 33 -2.41 -13.89 32.81
C ARG A 33 -2.93 -14.49 34.12
N GLY A 34 -3.96 -13.89 34.69
CA GLY A 34 -4.57 -14.39 35.92
C GLY A 34 -5.67 -13.44 36.34
N LEU A 35 -6.85 -13.56 35.77
CA LEU A 35 -8.17 -13.36 36.36
C LEU A 35 -9.29 -13.38 35.30
N LEU A 36 -9.53 -14.53 34.68
CA LEU A 36 -10.77 -14.80 33.94
C LEU A 36 -11.10 -16.29 34.06
N ALA A 37 -11.26 -16.75 35.29
CA ALA A 37 -11.81 -18.09 35.59
C ALA A 37 -12.54 -18.04 36.94
N ALA A 38 -13.63 -17.26 37.06
CA ALA A 38 -14.55 -17.33 38.18
C ALA A 38 -15.83 -16.53 37.92
N VAL A 39 -16.61 -16.85 36.86
CA VAL A 39 -18.04 -16.56 36.80
C VAL A 39 -18.68 -17.61 35.86
N ALA A 40 -18.77 -18.84 36.30
CA ALA A 40 -19.62 -19.86 35.67
C ALA A 40 -19.77 -21.05 36.63
N ALA A 41 -20.32 -20.82 37.84
CA ALA A 41 -20.80 -21.89 38.68
C ALA A 41 -21.63 -21.28 39.85
N LEU A 42 -22.83 -20.81 39.58
CA LEU A 42 -23.81 -20.60 40.63
C LEU A 42 -25.23 -20.50 40.04
N THR A 43 -25.84 -21.60 39.57
CA THR A 43 -27.29 -21.76 39.49
C THR A 43 -27.63 -23.21 39.19
N VAL A 44 -27.39 -24.11 40.13
CA VAL A 44 -28.18 -25.37 40.29
C VAL A 44 -28.00 -25.80 41.72
N ALA A 45 -28.88 -25.35 42.60
CA ALA A 45 -29.26 -26.12 43.80
C ALA A 45 -30.33 -25.33 44.56
N GLY A 46 -31.47 -25.92 44.74
CA GLY A 46 -32.49 -25.48 45.69
C GLY A 46 -33.81 -25.17 44.98
N GLY A 47 -34.86 -25.91 45.13
CA GLY A 47 -35.24 -26.93 46.05
C GLY A 47 -36.70 -27.15 45.85
N ALA A 48 -37.10 -28.38 45.96
CA ALA A 48 -38.49 -28.79 46.05
C ALA A 48 -39.12 -28.23 47.33
N GLY A 49 -40.34 -27.75 47.24
CA GLY A 49 -41.11 -27.33 48.43
C GLY A 49 -42.50 -26.81 48.10
N SER A 50 -43.46 -27.72 47.97
CA SER A 50 -44.84 -27.69 48.45
C SER A 50 -45.57 -26.37 48.70
N GLY A 51 -46.79 -26.28 48.17
CA GLY A 51 -47.81 -25.42 48.74
C GLY A 51 -48.93 -25.08 47.78
N ALA A 52 -50.02 -25.87 47.82
CA ALA A 52 -51.29 -25.57 47.23
C ALA A 52 -51.88 -24.27 47.82
N ILE A 53 -52.78 -23.63 47.09
CA ILE A 53 -54.10 -23.07 47.43
C ILE A 53 -54.36 -21.83 46.54
N ALA A 54 -55.53 -21.92 45.95
CA ALA A 54 -56.61 -21.01 45.64
C ALA A 54 -56.69 -20.50 44.20
N ALA A 55 -57.55 -21.13 43.55
CA ALA A 55 -58.73 -20.74 42.79
C ALA A 55 -58.95 -19.27 42.42
N ALA A 56 -59.36 -19.14 41.17
CA ALA A 56 -60.25 -18.15 40.59
C ALA A 56 -59.86 -16.72 40.42
N LEU A 57 -59.47 -16.44 39.18
CA LEU A 57 -60.04 -15.30 38.47
C LEU A 57 -59.93 -15.58 36.96
N VAL A 58 -61.06 -15.92 36.36
CA VAL A 58 -61.23 -16.01 34.91
C VAL A 58 -61.21 -14.58 34.39
N ALA A 59 -60.13 -14.20 33.87
CA ALA A 59 -60.03 -12.99 33.03
C ALA A 59 -59.80 -13.43 31.57
N HIS A 60 -60.74 -13.01 30.73
CA HIS A 60 -60.75 -13.25 29.30
C HIS A 60 -59.44 -12.83 28.68
N ALA A 61 -58.56 -13.78 28.32
CA ALA A 61 -57.47 -13.53 27.46
C ALA A 61 -57.99 -13.52 26.02
N ALA A 62 -58.00 -12.38 25.41
CA ALA A 62 -58.13 -12.24 23.96
C ALA A 62 -57.03 -13.04 23.26
N PRO A 63 -57.31 -13.66 22.11
CA PRO A 63 -56.28 -14.40 21.40
C PRO A 63 -55.14 -13.43 20.99
N SER A 64 -53.95 -13.68 21.55
CA SER A 64 -52.73 -13.04 21.13
C SER A 64 -52.55 -13.34 19.65
N ALA A 65 -52.64 -12.31 18.81
CA ALA A 65 -52.31 -12.42 17.41
C ALA A 65 -50.87 -12.94 17.31
N ALA A 66 -50.69 -14.09 16.66
CA ALA A 66 -49.40 -14.63 16.34
C ALA A 66 -48.60 -13.57 15.56
N ALA A 67 -47.52 -13.08 16.13
CA ALA A 67 -46.58 -12.20 15.44
C ALA A 67 -46.06 -12.96 14.23
N THR A 68 -46.45 -12.55 13.04
CA THR A 68 -45.87 -12.99 11.79
C THR A 68 -44.36 -12.68 11.87
N PRO A 69 -43.46 -13.66 11.60
CA PRO A 69 -42.05 -13.37 11.56
C PRO A 69 -41.83 -12.29 10.48
N ALA A 70 -41.29 -11.14 10.88
CA ALA A 70 -40.89 -10.10 9.95
C ALA A 70 -39.93 -10.77 8.97
N ALA A 71 -40.32 -10.77 7.69
CA ALA A 71 -39.46 -11.24 6.64
C ALA A 71 -38.14 -10.47 6.77
N ALA A 72 -37.04 -11.21 6.97
CA ALA A 72 -35.69 -10.63 6.93
C ALA A 72 -35.56 -9.91 5.59
N THR A 73 -35.52 -8.57 5.64
CA THR A 73 -35.24 -7.76 4.46
C THR A 73 -33.88 -8.20 3.98
N ALA A 74 -33.84 -8.87 2.84
CA ALA A 74 -32.58 -9.16 2.17
C ALA A 74 -31.85 -7.82 2.03
N VAL A 75 -30.66 -7.72 2.61
CA VAL A 75 -29.76 -6.59 2.40
C VAL A 75 -29.50 -6.59 0.91
N GLN A 76 -30.21 -5.74 0.18
CA GLN A 76 -29.93 -5.48 -1.22
C GLN A 76 -28.50 -4.95 -1.24
N GLY A 77 -27.62 -5.67 -1.96
CA GLY A 77 -26.27 -5.23 -2.17
C GLY A 77 -26.32 -3.79 -2.67
N THR A 78 -25.82 -2.87 -1.86
CA THR A 78 -25.68 -1.46 -2.24
C THR A 78 -24.82 -1.43 -3.50
N SER A 79 -25.40 -1.01 -4.62
CA SER A 79 -24.60 -0.65 -5.81
C SER A 79 -23.61 0.43 -5.36
N LEU A 80 -22.31 0.14 -5.51
CA LEU A 80 -21.25 1.08 -5.14
C LEU A 80 -21.50 2.39 -5.91
N SER A 81 -21.58 3.49 -5.18
CA SER A 81 -21.61 4.81 -5.80
C SER A 81 -20.27 5.05 -6.49
N SER A 82 -20.28 5.47 -7.76
CA SER A 82 -19.03 5.79 -8.48
C SER A 82 -18.27 6.90 -7.74
N GLY A 83 -16.94 6.79 -7.67
CA GLY A 83 -16.08 7.77 -7.01
C GLY A 83 -15.86 7.55 -5.51
N THR A 84 -16.44 6.49 -4.90
CA THR A 84 -16.08 6.11 -3.53
C THR A 84 -14.77 5.31 -3.53
N ALA A 85 -14.02 5.37 -2.41
CA ALA A 85 -12.79 4.59 -2.24
C ALA A 85 -13.01 3.10 -2.53
N GLU A 86 -14.16 2.55 -2.13
CA GLU A 86 -14.54 1.16 -2.37
C GLU A 86 -14.75 0.86 -3.87
N SER A 87 -15.44 1.75 -4.60
CA SER A 87 -15.65 1.58 -6.06
C SER A 87 -14.36 1.71 -6.84
N ILE A 88 -13.49 2.66 -6.45
CA ILE A 88 -12.18 2.86 -7.06
C ILE A 88 -11.30 1.63 -6.82
N TYR A 89 -11.29 1.11 -5.58
CA TYR A 89 -10.56 -0.11 -5.26
C TYR A 89 -11.03 -1.30 -6.10
N ALA A 90 -12.32 -1.54 -6.17
CA ALA A 90 -12.89 -2.64 -6.95
C ALA A 90 -12.55 -2.53 -8.46
N GLN A 91 -12.50 -1.32 -8.98
CA GLN A 91 -12.16 -1.05 -10.39
C GLN A 91 -10.67 -1.26 -10.69
N VAL A 92 -9.77 -0.81 -9.81
CA VAL A 92 -8.34 -0.69 -10.11
C VAL A 92 -7.53 -1.86 -9.57
N SER A 93 -7.87 -2.39 -8.38
CA SER A 93 -7.08 -3.43 -7.70
C SER A 93 -6.87 -4.72 -8.52
N PRO A 94 -7.79 -5.15 -9.42
CA PRO A 94 -7.53 -6.31 -10.26
C PRO A 94 -6.31 -6.16 -11.18
N GLY A 95 -5.98 -4.91 -11.55
CA GLY A 95 -4.82 -4.57 -12.39
C GLY A 95 -3.55 -4.24 -11.60
N VAL A 96 -3.59 -4.30 -10.27
CA VAL A 96 -2.41 -4.07 -9.42
C VAL A 96 -1.82 -5.41 -8.99
N VAL A 97 -0.52 -5.54 -9.12
CA VAL A 97 0.21 -6.78 -8.82
C VAL A 97 1.26 -6.56 -7.75
N THR A 98 1.60 -7.63 -7.04
CA THR A 98 2.77 -7.68 -6.15
C THR A 98 3.96 -8.21 -6.92
N ILE A 99 5.11 -7.54 -6.80
CA ILE A 99 6.38 -7.96 -7.39
C ILE A 99 7.32 -8.36 -6.27
N THR A 100 7.86 -9.57 -6.36
CA THR A 100 8.90 -10.08 -5.47
C THR A 100 10.15 -10.31 -6.28
N SER A 101 11.22 -9.59 -5.95
CA SER A 101 12.53 -9.63 -6.59
C SER A 101 13.53 -10.28 -5.65
N THR A 102 14.20 -11.35 -6.11
CA THR A 102 15.28 -11.99 -5.35
C THR A 102 16.59 -11.28 -5.64
N VAL A 103 17.16 -10.62 -4.63
CA VAL A 103 18.39 -9.82 -4.73
C VAL A 103 19.42 -10.38 -3.73
N GLY A 104 20.54 -10.88 -4.21
CA GLY A 104 21.54 -11.53 -3.35
C GLY A 104 20.91 -12.70 -2.57
N ASN A 105 20.92 -12.61 -1.23
CA ASN A 105 20.31 -13.57 -0.31
C ASN A 105 18.99 -13.06 0.30
N GLY A 106 18.47 -11.90 -0.16
CA GLY A 106 17.25 -11.28 0.32
C GLY A 106 16.18 -11.16 -0.75
N GLN A 107 15.09 -10.53 -0.36
CA GLN A 107 13.98 -10.22 -1.26
C GLN A 107 13.62 -8.74 -1.13
N ALA A 108 13.33 -8.11 -2.26
CA ALA A 108 12.66 -6.83 -2.35
C ALA A 108 11.20 -7.07 -2.77
N ILE A 109 10.28 -6.33 -2.15
CA ILE A 109 8.85 -6.40 -2.46
C ILE A 109 8.39 -5.01 -2.91
N GLY A 110 7.64 -4.99 -3.99
CA GLY A 110 7.00 -3.80 -4.53
C GLY A 110 5.70 -4.13 -5.23
N SER A 111 5.15 -3.15 -5.90
CA SER A 111 3.92 -3.25 -6.67
C SER A 111 4.18 -2.98 -8.14
N GLY A 112 3.20 -3.29 -8.98
CA GLY A 112 3.18 -2.94 -10.39
C GLY A 112 1.76 -2.80 -10.89
N ILE A 113 1.63 -2.24 -12.08
CA ILE A 113 0.34 -2.12 -12.79
C ILE A 113 0.39 -2.86 -14.11
N VAL A 114 -0.66 -3.59 -14.42
CA VAL A 114 -0.83 -4.26 -15.72
C VAL A 114 -1.12 -3.20 -16.77
N LEU A 115 -0.28 -3.12 -17.80
CA LEU A 115 -0.42 -2.15 -18.89
C LEU A 115 -1.34 -2.64 -20.00
N ASP A 116 -1.24 -3.93 -20.31
CA ASP A 116 -1.95 -4.50 -21.47
C ASP A 116 -2.22 -6.01 -21.33
N SER A 117 -2.85 -6.56 -22.37
CA SER A 117 -3.17 -7.99 -22.46
C SER A 117 -1.98 -8.88 -22.91
N ARG A 118 -0.82 -8.30 -23.21
CA ARG A 118 0.42 -9.04 -23.53
C ARG A 118 1.16 -9.47 -22.26
N GLY A 119 0.77 -8.90 -21.10
CA GLY A 119 1.37 -9.16 -19.81
C GLY A 119 2.48 -8.18 -19.44
N ASP A 120 2.54 -7.02 -20.08
CA ASP A 120 3.46 -5.95 -19.72
C ASP A 120 2.99 -5.28 -18.42
N ILE A 121 3.91 -5.16 -17.48
CA ILE A 121 3.70 -4.59 -16.15
C ILE A 121 4.69 -3.47 -15.93
N LEU A 122 4.18 -2.29 -15.60
CA LEU A 122 4.98 -1.14 -15.19
C LEU A 122 5.24 -1.20 -13.69
N THR A 123 6.46 -0.87 -13.29
CA THR A 123 6.89 -0.76 -11.89
C THR A 123 8.02 0.26 -11.76
N ASN A 124 8.56 0.45 -10.55
CA ASN A 124 9.79 1.23 -10.36
C ASN A 124 11.04 0.39 -10.66
N ALA A 125 12.08 1.05 -11.17
CA ALA A 125 13.35 0.37 -11.46
C ALA A 125 14.02 -0.17 -10.19
N HIS A 126 13.93 0.55 -9.06
CA HIS A 126 14.50 0.08 -7.80
C HIS A 126 13.85 -1.19 -7.25
N VAL A 127 12.57 -1.48 -7.57
CA VAL A 127 11.88 -2.72 -7.15
C VAL A 127 12.53 -3.95 -7.74
N ILE A 128 13.13 -3.82 -8.93
CA ILE A 128 13.76 -4.93 -9.65
C ILE A 128 15.28 -4.81 -9.73
N ALA A 129 15.88 -3.77 -9.14
CA ALA A 129 17.31 -3.52 -9.22
C ALA A 129 18.13 -4.68 -8.65
N GLY A 130 19.06 -5.23 -9.43
CA GLY A 130 19.90 -6.36 -9.03
C GLY A 130 19.18 -7.68 -8.86
N ALA A 131 17.91 -7.78 -9.30
CA ALA A 131 17.13 -9.02 -9.20
C ALA A 131 17.74 -10.13 -10.08
N ARG A 132 17.95 -11.30 -9.46
CA ARG A 132 18.30 -12.54 -10.18
C ARG A 132 17.05 -13.27 -10.68
N GLN A 133 15.95 -13.12 -9.95
CA GLN A 133 14.65 -13.69 -10.27
C GLN A 133 13.58 -12.69 -9.87
N MET A 134 12.53 -12.61 -10.68
CA MET A 134 11.35 -11.79 -10.43
C MET A 134 10.12 -12.67 -10.49
N GLN A 135 9.22 -12.51 -9.54
CA GLN A 135 7.92 -13.15 -9.48
C GLN A 135 6.84 -12.09 -9.35
N VAL A 136 5.75 -12.29 -10.04
CA VAL A 136 4.56 -11.44 -9.99
C VAL A 136 3.41 -12.25 -9.43
N THR A 137 2.78 -11.74 -8.38
CA THR A 137 1.53 -12.28 -7.84
C THR A 137 0.38 -11.40 -8.28
N LEU A 138 -0.52 -11.97 -9.07
CA LEU A 138 -1.74 -11.33 -9.55
C LEU A 138 -2.76 -11.16 -8.40
N SER A 139 -3.76 -10.33 -8.60
CA SER A 139 -4.87 -10.13 -7.65
C SER A 139 -5.64 -11.41 -7.31
N THR A 140 -5.62 -12.39 -8.19
CA THR A 140 -6.17 -13.74 -7.99
C THR A 140 -5.35 -14.62 -7.03
N GLY A 141 -4.14 -14.17 -6.62
CA GLY A 141 -3.17 -14.95 -5.85
C GLY A 141 -2.26 -15.84 -6.69
N GLN A 142 -2.45 -15.92 -8.01
CA GLN A 142 -1.56 -16.67 -8.90
C GLN A 142 -0.19 -15.98 -8.95
N THR A 143 0.88 -16.75 -8.72
CA THR A 143 2.27 -16.28 -8.81
C THR A 143 2.94 -16.86 -10.04
N VAL A 144 3.59 -16.02 -10.84
CA VAL A 144 4.27 -16.40 -12.08
C VAL A 144 5.63 -15.71 -12.18
N ALA A 145 6.55 -16.30 -12.93
CA ALA A 145 7.86 -15.70 -13.21
C ALA A 145 7.69 -14.51 -14.16
N ALA A 146 8.53 -13.48 -13.98
CA ALA A 146 8.59 -12.32 -14.85
C ALA A 146 9.98 -12.13 -15.44
N THR A 147 10.04 -11.48 -16.61
CA THR A 147 11.28 -11.09 -17.29
C THR A 147 11.34 -9.59 -17.47
N LEU A 148 12.51 -9.00 -17.39
CA LEU A 148 12.73 -7.59 -17.71
C LEU A 148 12.49 -7.34 -19.21
N VAL A 149 11.71 -6.32 -19.54
CA VAL A 149 11.55 -5.81 -20.90
C VAL A 149 12.48 -4.62 -21.09
N GLY A 150 12.37 -3.59 -20.25
CA GLY A 150 13.23 -2.43 -20.29
C GLY A 150 13.19 -1.65 -19.00
N SER A 151 14.21 -0.82 -18.75
CA SER A 151 14.30 -0.01 -17.54
C SER A 151 14.95 1.34 -17.82
N ASN A 152 14.57 2.33 -16.99
CA ASN A 152 15.23 3.64 -16.94
C ASN A 152 15.49 3.98 -15.48
N SER A 153 16.75 3.84 -15.06
CA SER A 153 17.14 4.07 -13.66
C SER A 153 17.08 5.54 -13.27
N ALA A 154 17.27 6.47 -14.21
CA ALA A 154 17.16 7.90 -13.92
C ALA A 154 15.73 8.36 -13.68
N ALA A 155 14.76 7.75 -14.39
CA ALA A 155 13.33 7.98 -14.19
C ALA A 155 12.73 7.07 -13.13
N ASP A 156 13.49 6.10 -12.61
CA ASP A 156 13.05 5.06 -11.69
C ASP A 156 11.82 4.29 -12.20
N LEU A 157 11.82 3.90 -13.47
CA LEU A 157 10.75 3.17 -14.14
C LEU A 157 11.28 1.91 -14.80
N ALA A 158 10.49 0.84 -14.78
CA ALA A 158 10.79 -0.40 -15.49
C ALA A 158 9.51 -1.06 -16.00
N VAL A 159 9.64 -1.79 -17.11
CA VAL A 159 8.62 -2.68 -17.66
C VAL A 159 9.14 -4.12 -17.55
N ILE A 160 8.36 -4.96 -16.92
CA ILE A 160 8.58 -6.42 -16.87
C ILE A 160 7.42 -7.12 -17.56
N ARG A 161 7.63 -8.35 -18.00
CA ARG A 161 6.61 -9.14 -18.69
C ARG A 161 6.37 -10.47 -18.01
N ILE A 162 5.10 -10.85 -17.91
CA ILE A 162 4.64 -12.17 -17.49
C ILE A 162 3.94 -12.89 -18.65
N SER A 163 3.92 -14.22 -18.59
CA SER A 163 3.22 -15.06 -19.57
C SER A 163 2.05 -15.76 -18.90
N VAL A 164 0.85 -15.21 -19.09
CA VAL A 164 -0.42 -15.78 -18.60
C VAL A 164 -1.50 -15.55 -19.66
N PRO A 165 -2.64 -16.28 -19.59
CA PRO A 165 -3.77 -15.98 -20.47
C PRO A 165 -4.24 -14.54 -20.35
N ALA A 166 -4.57 -13.88 -21.46
CA ALA A 166 -5.04 -12.49 -21.47
C ALA A 166 -6.30 -12.28 -20.59
N SER A 167 -7.13 -13.31 -20.42
CA SER A 167 -8.30 -13.29 -19.54
C SER A 167 -7.97 -13.16 -18.05
N SER A 168 -6.72 -13.39 -17.65
CA SER A 168 -6.24 -13.23 -16.27
C SER A 168 -5.64 -11.84 -16.03
N LEU A 169 -5.58 -10.99 -17.05
CA LEU A 169 -4.98 -9.67 -17.02
C LEU A 169 -6.07 -8.60 -17.01
N HIS A 170 -5.89 -7.60 -16.16
CA HIS A 170 -6.81 -6.47 -16.02
C HIS A 170 -6.02 -5.17 -16.21
N PRO A 171 -5.83 -4.70 -17.47
CA PRO A 171 -5.11 -3.45 -17.73
C PRO A 171 -5.77 -2.27 -17.03
N VAL A 172 -4.96 -1.40 -16.41
CA VAL A 172 -5.45 -0.19 -15.75
C VAL A 172 -5.62 0.96 -16.74
N ASN A 173 -6.50 1.90 -16.42
CA ASN A 173 -6.70 3.10 -17.23
C ASN A 173 -5.66 4.17 -16.85
N LEU A 174 -4.80 4.56 -17.79
CA LEU A 174 -3.83 5.63 -17.62
C LEU A 174 -4.51 6.99 -17.86
N GLY A 175 -4.59 7.83 -16.82
CA GLY A 175 -5.19 9.16 -16.83
C GLY A 175 -4.28 10.24 -17.43
N ASN A 176 -4.46 11.47 -16.98
CA ASN A 176 -3.68 12.64 -17.39
C ASN A 176 -3.20 13.41 -16.16
N SER A 177 -1.91 13.35 -15.86
CA SER A 177 -1.34 14.10 -14.73
C SER A 177 -1.26 15.61 -14.95
N GLY A 178 -1.43 16.09 -16.18
CA GLY A 178 -1.45 17.52 -16.49
C GLY A 178 -2.74 18.24 -16.05
N SER A 179 -3.80 17.48 -15.75
CA SER A 179 -5.06 18.05 -15.25
C SER A 179 -5.20 18.00 -13.72
N VAL A 180 -4.23 17.44 -13.02
CA VAL A 180 -4.25 17.27 -11.56
C VAL A 180 -4.00 18.61 -10.88
N GLN A 181 -4.73 18.86 -9.80
CA GLN A 181 -4.65 20.07 -8.99
C GLN A 181 -4.35 19.73 -7.53
N VAL A 182 -3.72 20.68 -6.81
CA VAL A 182 -3.56 20.59 -5.36
C VAL A 182 -4.94 20.56 -4.71
N GLY A 183 -5.16 19.61 -3.80
CA GLY A 183 -6.45 19.38 -3.15
C GLY A 183 -7.29 18.27 -3.81
N ASP A 184 -6.93 17.77 -5.00
CA ASP A 184 -7.61 16.65 -5.61
C ASP A 184 -7.49 15.40 -4.73
N SER A 185 -8.60 14.67 -4.52
CA SER A 185 -8.59 13.38 -3.83
C SER A 185 -7.84 12.34 -4.65
N VAL A 186 -6.95 11.61 -3.99
CA VAL A 186 -6.14 10.55 -4.61
C VAL A 186 -6.08 9.31 -3.74
N TYR A 187 -5.87 8.17 -4.40
CA TYR A 187 -5.84 6.86 -3.78
C TYR A 187 -4.57 6.14 -4.23
N ALA A 188 -3.76 5.71 -3.28
CA ALA A 188 -2.60 4.87 -3.58
C ALA A 188 -2.96 3.40 -3.33
N ILE A 189 -2.69 2.54 -4.31
CA ILE A 189 -2.94 1.10 -4.20
C ILE A 189 -1.62 0.37 -4.35
N GLY A 190 -1.41 -0.66 -3.52
CA GLY A 190 -0.18 -1.44 -3.56
C GLY A 190 -0.21 -2.64 -2.65
N SER A 191 0.99 -3.18 -2.40
CA SER A 191 1.20 -4.37 -1.59
C SER A 191 2.21 -4.09 -0.46
N PRO A 192 1.91 -3.15 0.46
CA PRO A 192 2.83 -2.84 1.54
C PRO A 192 3.05 -4.08 2.40
N PHE A 193 4.31 -4.37 2.71
CA PHE A 193 4.72 -5.52 3.52
C PHE A 193 4.23 -6.88 2.98
N GLY A 194 3.94 -6.99 1.67
CA GLY A 194 3.38 -8.20 1.07
C GLY A 194 1.87 -8.38 1.29
N LEU A 195 1.19 -7.38 1.85
CA LEU A 195 -0.27 -7.35 1.98
C LEU A 195 -0.88 -6.83 0.67
N SER A 196 -1.17 -7.75 -0.25
CA SER A 196 -1.75 -7.41 -1.55
C SER A 196 -3.04 -6.62 -1.42
N GLY A 197 -3.20 -5.59 -2.26
CA GLY A 197 -4.45 -4.85 -2.34
C GLY A 197 -4.70 -3.86 -1.21
N THR A 198 -3.67 -3.30 -0.59
CA THR A 198 -3.86 -2.20 0.37
C THR A 198 -4.17 -0.91 -0.39
N LEU A 199 -5.21 -0.21 0.05
CA LEU A 199 -5.58 1.13 -0.44
C LEU A 199 -5.36 2.16 0.67
N THR A 200 -4.75 3.28 0.31
CA THR A 200 -4.67 4.48 1.16
C THR A 200 -5.26 5.66 0.43
N GLU A 201 -5.91 6.56 1.14
CA GLU A 201 -6.55 7.78 0.61
C GLU A 201 -5.84 9.01 1.14
N GLY A 202 -5.81 10.06 0.32
CA GLY A 202 -5.28 11.37 0.65
C GLY A 202 -5.61 12.38 -0.44
N ILE A 203 -4.84 13.46 -0.48
CA ILE A 203 -4.97 14.50 -1.49
C ILE A 203 -3.63 14.72 -2.22
N VAL A 204 -3.70 15.41 -3.33
CA VAL A 204 -2.51 16.04 -3.92
C VAL A 204 -2.10 17.21 -3.04
N SER A 205 -0.95 17.08 -2.36
CA SER A 205 -0.44 18.12 -1.45
C SER A 205 0.35 19.18 -2.19
N ASN A 206 1.06 18.81 -3.27
CA ASN A 206 1.83 19.74 -4.11
C ASN A 206 2.12 19.10 -5.49
N LEU A 207 2.51 19.95 -6.45
CA LEU A 207 2.91 19.57 -7.80
C LEU A 207 4.31 20.10 -8.12
N ASN A 208 4.98 19.47 -9.09
CA ASN A 208 6.31 19.86 -9.55
C ASN A 208 7.40 19.87 -8.46
N GLN A 209 7.22 19.05 -7.43
CA GLN A 209 8.22 18.95 -6.38
C GLN A 209 9.47 18.21 -6.87
N GLY A 210 10.62 18.68 -6.38
CA GLY A 210 11.85 17.89 -6.42
C GLY A 210 11.85 16.94 -5.22
N GLY A 211 12.17 15.68 -5.45
CA GLY A 211 12.32 14.67 -4.39
C GLY A 211 13.45 13.72 -4.70
N ALA A 212 14.07 13.17 -3.66
CA ALA A 212 14.96 12.03 -3.82
C ALA A 212 14.11 10.80 -4.12
N VAL A 213 14.40 10.10 -5.20
CA VAL A 213 13.82 8.78 -5.46
C VAL A 213 14.69 7.72 -4.78
N SER A 214 14.16 6.52 -4.58
CA SER A 214 14.83 5.43 -3.86
C SER A 214 16.21 5.05 -4.44
N THR A 215 16.50 5.43 -5.66
CA THR A 215 17.81 5.26 -6.30
C THR A 215 18.86 6.31 -5.87
N GLY A 216 18.48 7.28 -5.02
CA GLY A 216 19.34 8.42 -4.66
C GLY A 216 19.41 9.51 -5.74
N ALA A 217 18.75 9.34 -6.88
CA ALA A 217 18.65 10.38 -7.91
C ALA A 217 17.61 11.42 -7.47
N SER A 218 17.88 12.70 -7.78
CA SER A 218 16.89 13.76 -7.61
C SER A 218 15.99 13.80 -8.85
N GLN A 219 14.69 13.57 -8.65
CA GLN A 219 13.69 13.80 -9.69
C GLN A 219 12.96 15.11 -9.43
N SER A 220 12.63 15.82 -10.51
CA SER A 220 11.76 16.99 -10.48
C SER A 220 10.40 16.68 -11.09
N GLY A 221 9.40 17.47 -10.77
CA GLY A 221 8.08 17.32 -11.35
C GLY A 221 7.21 16.23 -10.71
N LEU A 222 7.57 15.74 -9.53
CA LEU A 222 6.79 14.71 -8.82
C LEU A 222 5.46 15.27 -8.29
N ILE A 223 4.47 14.40 -8.18
CA ILE A 223 3.21 14.65 -7.46
C ILE A 223 3.45 14.32 -5.99
N GLN A 224 3.29 15.30 -5.10
CA GLN A 224 3.31 15.08 -3.66
C GLN A 224 1.90 14.76 -3.16
N THR A 225 1.78 13.79 -2.25
CA THR A 225 0.52 13.41 -1.61
C THR A 225 0.73 13.08 -0.13
N ASP A 226 -0.31 13.23 0.67
CA ASP A 226 -0.38 12.77 2.05
C ASP A 226 -1.01 11.36 2.17
N ALA A 227 -1.52 10.80 1.07
CA ALA A 227 -1.86 9.38 1.02
C ALA A 227 -0.64 8.56 1.48
N ALA A 228 -0.85 7.62 2.40
CA ALA A 228 0.25 6.89 3.02
C ALA A 228 0.99 6.01 1.98
N ILE A 229 2.18 6.43 1.56
CA ILE A 229 3.10 5.66 0.74
C ILE A 229 4.11 5.00 1.67
N ASN A 230 4.19 3.68 1.63
CA ASN A 230 5.09 2.87 2.46
C ASN A 230 5.85 1.87 1.58
N PRO A 231 6.96 1.27 2.08
CA PRO A 231 7.63 0.19 1.38
C PRO A 231 6.66 -0.91 0.97
N GLY A 232 6.66 -1.25 -0.32
CA GLY A 232 5.71 -2.18 -0.95
C GLY A 232 4.65 -1.49 -1.82
N ASN A 233 4.33 -0.20 -1.62
CA ASN A 233 3.50 0.58 -2.54
C ASN A 233 4.26 1.05 -3.79
N SER A 234 5.60 1.07 -3.73
CA SER A 234 6.47 1.47 -4.86
C SER A 234 6.13 0.69 -6.12
N GLY A 235 5.92 1.39 -7.23
CA GLY A 235 5.52 0.84 -8.52
C GLY A 235 4.02 0.64 -8.69
N GLY A 236 3.23 0.71 -7.62
CA GLY A 236 1.78 0.72 -7.68
C GLY A 236 1.21 2.06 -8.14
N PRO A 237 -0.08 2.14 -8.46
CA PRO A 237 -0.71 3.35 -8.97
C PRO A 237 -1.07 4.35 -7.87
N LEU A 238 -0.93 5.64 -8.17
CA LEU A 238 -1.70 6.72 -7.58
C LEU A 238 -2.85 7.03 -8.54
N VAL A 239 -4.10 6.94 -8.08
CA VAL A 239 -5.28 7.11 -8.92
C VAL A 239 -6.14 8.27 -8.45
N ASN A 240 -6.88 8.88 -9.38
CA ASN A 240 -7.87 9.92 -9.10
C ASN A 240 -9.24 9.29 -8.74
N ALA A 241 -10.22 10.14 -8.41
CA ALA A 241 -11.58 9.73 -8.07
C ALA A 241 -12.35 9.03 -9.22
N ALA A 242 -11.84 9.07 -10.46
CA ALA A 242 -12.38 8.34 -11.61
C ALA A 242 -11.71 6.96 -11.79
N GLY A 243 -10.82 6.53 -10.89
CA GLY A 243 -10.07 5.28 -11.00
C GLY A 243 -9.01 5.28 -12.11
N GLN A 244 -8.57 6.46 -12.55
CA GLN A 244 -7.52 6.60 -13.56
C GLN A 244 -6.17 6.80 -12.89
N VAL A 245 -5.13 6.12 -13.36
CA VAL A 245 -3.75 6.28 -12.87
C VAL A 245 -3.21 7.64 -13.28
N ILE A 246 -2.90 8.49 -12.31
CA ILE A 246 -2.32 9.82 -12.50
C ILE A 246 -0.83 9.86 -12.13
N GLY A 247 -0.33 8.83 -11.44
CA GLY A 247 1.08 8.70 -11.09
C GLY A 247 1.44 7.28 -10.69
N ILE A 248 2.74 7.01 -10.60
CA ILE A 248 3.30 5.77 -10.07
C ILE A 248 3.94 6.09 -8.72
N ASN A 249 3.44 5.43 -7.67
CA ASN A 249 3.94 5.60 -6.31
C ASN A 249 5.44 5.31 -6.26
N ASN A 250 6.17 6.20 -5.63
CA ASN A 250 7.59 6.04 -5.41
C ASN A 250 7.84 6.14 -3.91
N SER A 251 8.36 5.07 -3.29
CA SER A 251 8.76 5.10 -1.89
C SER A 251 10.07 5.88 -1.81
N ILE A 252 10.05 7.06 -1.21
CA ILE A 252 11.26 7.78 -0.88
C ILE A 252 11.78 7.32 0.48
N GLU A 253 13.11 7.40 0.65
CA GLU A 253 13.70 7.27 1.98
C GLU A 253 13.18 8.42 2.86
N SER A 254 12.35 8.07 3.83
CA SER A 254 11.95 8.98 4.89
C SER A 254 13.07 9.04 5.94
N PRO A 255 13.36 10.18 6.57
CA PRO A 255 14.31 10.28 7.67
C PRO A 255 13.89 9.43 8.90
N VAL A 256 12.68 8.90 8.88
CA VAL A 256 12.14 7.96 9.87
C VAL A 256 11.57 6.73 9.14
N ASN A 257 11.64 5.55 9.78
CA ASN A 257 11.03 4.34 9.24
C ASN A 257 9.50 4.47 9.22
N GLY A 258 8.92 4.94 8.10
CA GLY A 258 7.48 5.06 7.90
C GLY A 258 7.06 6.36 7.21
N ASN A 259 5.82 6.40 6.78
CA ASN A 259 5.22 7.59 6.17
C ASN A 259 4.98 8.67 7.24
N VAL A 260 5.40 9.89 6.93
CA VAL A 260 5.23 11.09 7.79
C VAL A 260 4.22 12.08 7.20
N GLY A 261 3.33 11.63 6.31
CA GLY A 261 2.38 12.50 5.60
C GLY A 261 2.98 13.15 4.36
N VAL A 262 4.13 12.64 3.87
CA VAL A 262 4.79 13.13 2.64
C VAL A 262 5.16 11.92 1.78
N GLY A 263 4.40 11.71 0.73
CA GLY A 263 4.65 10.71 -0.29
C GLY A 263 4.82 11.36 -1.66
N PHE A 264 5.45 10.67 -2.60
CA PHE A 264 5.67 11.16 -3.96
C PHE A 264 5.29 10.11 -4.99
N ALA A 265 4.78 10.57 -6.12
CA ALA A 265 4.49 9.73 -7.27
C ALA A 265 5.06 10.34 -8.56
N ILE A 266 5.56 9.48 -9.45
CA ILE A 266 6.03 9.87 -10.79
C ILE A 266 4.81 10.15 -11.66
N PRO A 267 4.66 11.35 -12.25
CA PRO A 267 3.49 11.71 -13.03
C PRO A 267 3.27 10.78 -14.23
N ILE A 268 2.03 10.38 -14.48
CA ILE A 268 1.71 9.41 -15.55
C ILE A 268 2.03 9.95 -16.95
N ASN A 269 2.00 11.27 -17.16
CA ASN A 269 2.39 11.84 -18.46
C ASN A 269 3.88 11.67 -18.74
N GLN A 270 4.75 11.75 -17.71
CA GLN A 270 6.16 11.43 -17.84
C GLN A 270 6.36 9.95 -18.16
N VAL A 271 5.62 9.06 -17.47
CA VAL A 271 5.62 7.63 -17.75
C VAL A 271 5.25 7.35 -19.21
N LYS A 272 4.15 7.94 -19.71
CA LYS A 272 3.69 7.76 -21.09
C LYS A 272 4.72 8.17 -22.15
N GLN A 273 5.56 9.17 -21.86
CA GLN A 273 6.65 9.57 -22.76
C GLN A 273 7.77 8.53 -22.83
N LEU A 274 8.00 7.80 -21.73
CA LEU A 274 9.08 6.81 -21.65
C LEU A 274 8.64 5.39 -22.04
N LEU A 275 7.33 5.08 -21.95
CA LEU A 275 6.79 3.75 -22.21
C LEU A 275 7.25 3.15 -23.56
N PRO A 276 7.20 3.88 -24.71
CA PRO A 276 7.62 3.28 -25.99
C PRO A 276 9.06 2.80 -25.99
N ALA A 277 9.97 3.52 -25.32
CA ALA A 277 11.37 3.11 -25.19
C ALA A 277 11.50 1.90 -24.24
N LEU A 278 10.81 1.90 -23.12
CA LEU A 278 10.83 0.80 -22.15
C LEU A 278 10.26 -0.49 -22.74
N GLU A 279 9.13 -0.43 -23.44
CA GLU A 279 8.51 -1.58 -24.13
C GLU A 279 9.37 -2.06 -25.32
N GLY A 280 10.16 -1.18 -25.93
CA GLY A 280 11.12 -1.49 -26.98
C GLY A 280 12.42 -2.13 -26.48
N GLY A 281 12.58 -2.37 -25.18
CA GLY A 281 13.74 -3.04 -24.61
C GLY A 281 14.90 -2.12 -24.26
N SER A 282 14.68 -0.81 -24.16
CA SER A 282 15.74 0.14 -23.76
C SER A 282 16.07 -0.02 -22.28
N ASN A 283 17.38 -0.11 -22.00
CA ASN A 283 17.94 -0.03 -20.64
C ASN A 283 18.78 1.25 -20.56
N LEU A 284 18.19 2.31 -19.99
CA LEU A 284 18.73 3.67 -19.91
C LEU A 284 19.14 4.04 -18.48
#